data_f9a61e3fe3cc9a9ab919b48f87058245
#
_entry.id   f9a61e3fe3cc9a9ab919b48f87058245
#
_cell.length_a   1.000
_cell.length_b   1.000
_cell.length_c   1.000
_cell.angle_alpha   90.00
_cell.angle_beta   90.00
_cell.angle_gamma   90.00
#
_symmetry.space_group_name_H-M   'P 1'
#
loop_
_entity.id
_entity.type
_entity.pdbx_description
1 polymer ?
#
loop_
_entity_poly.entity_id
_entity_poly.type
_entity_poly.pdbx_seq_one_letter_code
_entity_poly.pdbx_strand_id
1 'polypeptide(L)'
;MDTCLDFNAAEYKILIVDDVVSNVLLLKVLLKNLNYQIATANDGLQALSAVETEKPDLILLDVMMPGLNGFEVAEKLKENPETRDIPIIFLTALNATSDVVRGFKAGANDFISKPFHKEELLIRVSHQISLIAARRIIIRQTEELQRTISGRDKLYSVIAHDLRSPIGSIKMVLNMLLLNLPASSIGKDMHEMLNMANRMTEEVFSLLDNLLKWTKSQIGRLNVVYQQFDLVPIIQGVIEIFSIAAELKNIRLRVEIPDTLEVYADCDMMKTVIRNLISNAMKFTPEGGDITIRVRQDAQAAIVEASDSGCDISKENQAKLMKPSTHFSTFGTKNEEGSGLGLLLCQDFATKNGGRLWFESEEGKGSTFSFSIPLQKTE
;
A
#
# COMPACT_ATOMS: atom_id res chain seq x y z
N MET A 1 -9.68 33.10 16.38
CA MET A 1 -9.40 31.90 15.55
C MET A 1 -9.56 30.70 16.47
N ASP A 2 -10.82 30.24 16.64
CA ASP A 2 -11.16 29.10 17.48
C ASP A 2 -11.09 27.84 16.62
N THR A 3 -9.92 27.22 16.58
CA THR A 3 -9.77 25.83 16.16
C THR A 3 -9.65 24.92 17.39
N CYS A 4 -10.63 25.04 18.30
CA CYS A 4 -10.85 23.99 19.29
C CYS A 4 -11.43 22.79 18.57
N LEU A 5 -10.65 21.70 18.46
CA LEU A 5 -11.22 20.39 18.23
C LEU A 5 -12.27 20.16 19.32
N ASP A 6 -13.54 20.06 18.91
CA ASP A 6 -14.65 19.73 19.81
C ASP A 6 -14.43 18.32 20.35
N PHE A 7 -13.79 18.20 21.50
CA PHE A 7 -13.68 16.94 22.23
C PHE A 7 -14.50 16.99 23.50
N ASN A 8 -15.15 15.90 23.84
CA ASN A 8 -15.91 15.78 25.06
C ASN A 8 -14.95 15.55 26.25
N ALA A 9 -14.74 16.59 27.08
CA ALA A 9 -13.83 16.54 28.22
C ALA A 9 -14.16 15.40 29.22
N ALA A 10 -15.42 14.97 29.32
CA ALA A 10 -15.86 13.88 30.18
C ALA A 10 -15.31 12.49 29.77
N GLU A 11 -14.74 12.37 28.57
CA GLU A 11 -14.11 11.13 28.08
C GLU A 11 -12.66 11.01 28.50
N TYR A 12 -12.06 12.06 29.08
CA TYR A 12 -10.66 12.08 29.46
C TYR A 12 -10.47 12.06 30.97
N LYS A 13 -9.57 11.19 31.43
CA LYS A 13 -9.23 11.02 32.83
C LYS A 13 -7.84 11.61 33.11
N ILE A 14 -7.76 12.49 34.10
CA ILE A 14 -6.53 13.13 34.55
C ILE A 14 -6.16 12.60 35.94
N LEU A 15 -4.96 12.07 36.11
CA LEU A 15 -4.42 11.70 37.39
C LEU A 15 -3.61 12.90 37.95
N ILE A 16 -3.95 13.33 39.15
CA ILE A 16 -3.25 14.36 39.91
C ILE A 16 -2.42 13.70 40.99
N VAL A 17 -1.13 13.94 40.99
CA VAL A 17 -0.18 13.39 41.97
C VAL A 17 0.55 14.53 42.64
N ASP A 18 0.32 14.76 43.93
CA ASP A 18 0.97 15.77 44.75
C ASP A 18 0.83 15.36 46.22
N ASP A 19 1.91 15.46 47.04
CA ASP A 19 1.89 15.12 48.44
C ASP A 19 1.16 16.16 49.32
N VAL A 20 0.96 17.34 48.80
CA VAL A 20 0.26 18.41 49.48
C VAL A 20 -1.24 18.38 49.12
N VAL A 21 -2.06 17.92 50.08
CA VAL A 21 -3.52 17.74 49.90
C VAL A 21 -4.23 18.97 49.39
N SER A 22 -3.83 20.20 49.83
CA SER A 22 -4.41 21.46 49.34
C SER A 22 -4.18 21.66 47.83
N ASN A 23 -3.02 21.25 47.29
CA ASN A 23 -2.73 21.31 45.86
C ASN A 23 -3.64 20.38 45.06
N VAL A 24 -3.76 19.12 45.54
CA VAL A 24 -4.65 18.13 44.93
C VAL A 24 -6.10 18.63 44.89
N LEU A 25 -6.58 19.21 45.99
CA LEU A 25 -7.95 19.73 46.08
C LEU A 25 -8.17 20.91 45.12
N LEU A 26 -7.21 21.85 45.07
CA LEU A 26 -7.27 22.98 44.15
C LEU A 26 -7.34 22.56 42.69
N LEU A 27 -6.40 21.68 42.27
CA LEU A 27 -6.34 21.14 40.90
C LEU A 27 -7.61 20.35 40.56
N LYS A 28 -8.09 19.54 41.49
CA LYS A 28 -9.32 18.78 41.34
C LYS A 28 -10.53 19.68 41.08
N VAL A 29 -10.68 20.76 41.83
CA VAL A 29 -11.80 21.71 41.65
C VAL A 29 -11.68 22.45 40.31
N LEU A 30 -10.47 22.90 39.93
CA LEU A 30 -10.26 23.61 38.67
C LEU A 30 -10.58 22.76 37.47
N LEU A 31 -10.11 21.51 37.46
CA LEU A 31 -10.27 20.59 36.31
C LEU A 31 -11.67 19.95 36.26
N LYS A 32 -12.29 19.68 37.40
CA LYS A 32 -13.66 19.17 37.47
C LYS A 32 -14.69 20.16 36.91
N ASN A 33 -14.42 21.46 37.04
CA ASN A 33 -15.27 22.50 36.44
C ASN A 33 -15.25 22.50 34.90
N LEU A 34 -14.26 21.81 34.29
CA LEU A 34 -14.16 21.56 32.84
C LEU A 34 -14.69 20.18 32.45
N ASN A 35 -15.35 19.47 33.35
CA ASN A 35 -15.93 18.12 33.17
C ASN A 35 -14.92 16.99 32.96
N TYR A 36 -13.62 17.16 33.26
CA TYR A 36 -12.67 16.05 33.24
C TYR A 36 -12.94 15.03 34.35
N GLN A 37 -12.69 13.74 34.09
CA GLN A 37 -12.63 12.74 35.13
C GLN A 37 -11.30 12.86 35.89
N ILE A 38 -11.36 12.83 37.23
CA ILE A 38 -10.19 13.10 38.06
C ILE A 38 -9.91 11.90 38.99
N ALA A 39 -8.72 11.32 38.84
CA ALA A 39 -8.12 10.44 39.83
C ALA A 39 -7.02 11.18 40.61
N THR A 40 -6.72 10.75 41.84
CA THR A 40 -5.73 11.40 42.69
C THR A 40 -4.83 10.40 43.38
N ALA A 41 -3.54 10.74 43.56
CA ALA A 41 -2.60 10.00 44.38
C ALA A 41 -1.75 10.99 45.22
N ASN A 42 -1.32 10.58 46.41
CA ASN A 42 -0.63 11.47 47.35
C ASN A 42 0.88 11.17 47.46
N ASP A 43 1.35 10.16 46.77
CA ASP A 43 2.79 9.80 46.72
C ASP A 43 3.09 9.03 45.41
N GLY A 44 4.41 8.81 45.17
CA GLY A 44 4.85 8.16 43.93
C GLY A 44 4.45 6.68 43.79
N LEU A 45 4.31 5.94 44.91
CA LEU A 45 3.90 4.53 44.89
C LEU A 45 2.40 4.42 44.58
N GLN A 46 1.59 5.26 45.21
CA GLN A 46 0.17 5.37 44.89
C GLN A 46 -0.05 5.81 43.45
N ALA A 47 0.80 6.72 42.92
CA ALA A 47 0.72 7.14 41.52
C ALA A 47 0.90 5.96 40.55
N LEU A 48 1.91 5.12 40.76
CA LEU A 48 2.13 3.94 39.91
C LEU A 48 0.95 2.97 39.95
N SER A 49 0.44 2.67 41.17
CA SER A 49 -0.75 1.82 41.34
C SER A 49 -2.01 2.44 40.70
N ALA A 50 -2.19 3.76 40.85
CA ALA A 50 -3.31 4.47 40.27
C ALA A 50 -3.27 4.49 38.72
N VAL A 51 -2.10 4.55 38.10
CA VAL A 51 -1.97 4.48 36.64
C VAL A 51 -2.44 3.12 36.13
N GLU A 52 -2.12 2.01 36.81
CA GLU A 52 -2.55 0.67 36.42
C GLU A 52 -4.06 0.47 36.54
N THR A 53 -4.66 0.96 37.64
CA THR A 53 -6.08 0.75 37.94
C THR A 53 -7.00 1.74 37.22
N GLU A 54 -6.62 3.01 37.18
CA GLU A 54 -7.45 4.10 36.66
C GLU A 54 -7.21 4.38 35.16
N LYS A 55 -6.07 3.97 34.60
CA LYS A 55 -5.67 4.16 33.21
C LYS A 55 -5.90 5.61 32.74
N PRO A 56 -5.21 6.60 33.34
CA PRO A 56 -5.41 8.00 33.04
C PRO A 56 -4.89 8.34 31.63
N ASP A 57 -5.49 9.38 31.01
CA ASP A 57 -5.08 9.93 29.72
C ASP A 57 -3.95 10.97 29.87
N LEU A 58 -3.88 11.61 31.02
CA LEU A 58 -2.88 12.64 31.35
C LEU A 58 -2.51 12.53 32.82
N ILE A 59 -1.24 12.74 33.16
CA ILE A 59 -0.76 12.78 34.55
C ILE A 59 -0.22 14.19 34.86
N LEU A 60 -0.75 14.81 35.90
CA LEU A 60 -0.16 15.98 36.55
C LEU A 60 0.65 15.48 37.73
N LEU A 61 1.96 15.60 37.68
CA LEU A 61 2.89 14.94 38.62
C LEU A 61 3.78 15.96 39.32
N ASP A 62 3.66 16.03 40.62
CA ASP A 62 4.59 16.83 41.41
C ASP A 62 6.00 16.21 41.35
N VAL A 63 7.00 17.08 41.19
CA VAL A 63 8.41 16.68 41.16
C VAL A 63 8.91 16.37 42.55
N MET A 64 8.53 17.18 43.56
CA MET A 64 9.10 17.12 44.93
C MET A 64 8.14 16.41 45.87
N MET A 65 8.27 15.06 45.90
CA MET A 65 7.50 14.21 46.83
C MET A 65 8.42 13.37 47.71
N PRO A 66 8.02 13.06 48.95
CA PRO A 66 8.78 12.19 49.82
C PRO A 66 8.79 10.74 49.30
N GLY A 67 9.89 10.04 49.49
CA GLY A 67 10.09 8.68 49.03
C GLY A 67 10.41 8.63 47.53
N LEU A 68 9.48 8.24 46.69
CA LEU A 68 9.65 8.19 45.24
C LEU A 68 9.27 9.56 44.63
N ASN A 69 10.26 10.30 44.12
CA ASN A 69 10.05 11.63 43.53
C ASN A 69 9.42 11.54 42.13
N GLY A 70 8.92 12.70 41.60
CA GLY A 70 8.22 12.72 40.32
C GLY A 70 9.07 12.30 39.11
N PHE A 71 10.37 12.56 39.11
CA PHE A 71 11.26 12.09 38.05
C PHE A 71 11.36 10.57 38.00
N GLU A 72 11.55 9.95 39.19
CA GLU A 72 11.62 8.49 39.30
C GLU A 72 10.31 7.80 38.92
N VAL A 73 9.16 8.42 39.26
CA VAL A 73 7.85 7.95 38.82
C VAL A 73 7.75 8.01 37.29
N ALA A 74 8.13 9.15 36.67
CA ALA A 74 8.08 9.33 35.25
C ALA A 74 8.99 8.34 34.50
N GLU A 75 10.21 8.13 34.96
CA GLU A 75 11.16 7.14 34.41
C GLU A 75 10.55 5.74 34.40
N LYS A 76 9.98 5.28 35.52
CA LYS A 76 9.32 3.96 35.60
C LYS A 76 8.11 3.85 34.66
N LEU A 77 7.29 4.91 34.54
CA LEU A 77 6.15 4.92 33.61
C LEU A 77 6.61 4.85 32.15
N LYS A 78 7.73 5.51 31.82
CA LYS A 78 8.27 5.53 30.44
C LYS A 78 9.02 4.25 30.07
N GLU A 79 9.51 3.48 31.04
CA GLU A 79 10.11 2.16 30.82
C GLU A 79 9.07 1.09 30.49
N ASN A 80 7.84 1.22 31.01
CA ASN A 80 6.77 0.26 30.77
C ASN A 80 6.05 0.52 29.44
N PRO A 81 6.02 -0.44 28.49
CA PRO A 81 5.34 -0.29 27.20
C PRO A 81 3.87 0.10 27.27
N GLU A 82 3.14 -0.29 28.32
CA GLU A 82 1.72 0.01 28.49
C GLU A 82 1.46 1.45 28.97
N THR A 83 2.41 2.07 29.65
CA THR A 83 2.24 3.40 30.26
C THR A 83 3.13 4.49 29.67
N ARG A 84 4.16 4.12 28.88
CA ARG A 84 5.14 5.06 28.30
C ARG A 84 4.52 6.15 27.45
N ASP A 85 3.37 5.89 26.82
CA ASP A 85 2.69 6.81 25.91
C ASP A 85 1.77 7.79 26.65
N ILE A 86 1.54 7.62 27.96
CA ILE A 86 0.73 8.54 28.75
C ILE A 86 1.54 9.85 28.94
N PRO A 87 1.01 10.99 28.51
CA PRO A 87 1.69 12.27 28.69
C PRO A 87 1.72 12.69 30.16
N ILE A 88 2.85 13.31 30.54
CA ILE A 88 3.12 13.76 31.91
C ILE A 88 3.38 15.27 31.85
N ILE A 89 2.67 16.04 32.68
CA ILE A 89 2.95 17.43 32.97
C ILE A 89 3.52 17.48 34.39
N PHE A 90 4.75 17.93 34.52
CA PHE A 90 5.34 18.14 35.84
C PHE A 90 4.81 19.40 36.50
N LEU A 91 4.50 19.30 37.80
CA LEU A 91 4.20 20.42 38.69
C LEU A 91 5.48 20.69 39.50
N THR A 92 6.07 21.88 39.35
CA THR A 92 7.38 22.13 39.92
C THR A 92 7.54 23.53 40.53
N ALA A 93 8.22 23.62 41.66
CA ALA A 93 8.74 24.85 42.19
C ALA A 93 10.16 25.19 41.70
N LEU A 94 10.75 24.30 40.88
CA LEU A 94 12.12 24.38 40.39
C LEU A 94 12.16 25.34 39.19
N ASN A 95 12.93 26.41 39.31
CA ASN A 95 13.09 27.43 38.27
C ASN A 95 14.44 27.34 37.55
N ALA A 96 15.28 26.35 37.88
CA ALA A 96 16.58 26.17 37.25
C ALA A 96 16.44 25.46 35.89
N THR A 97 17.15 25.97 34.90
CA THR A 97 17.19 25.39 33.53
C THR A 97 17.63 23.90 33.54
N SER A 98 18.48 23.52 34.53
CA SER A 98 18.94 22.13 34.74
C SER A 98 17.77 21.18 35.04
N ASP A 99 16.79 21.63 35.82
CA ASP A 99 15.67 20.77 36.26
C ASP A 99 14.64 20.58 35.14
N VAL A 100 14.43 21.60 34.35
CA VAL A 100 13.60 21.53 33.12
C VAL A 100 14.20 20.53 32.14
N VAL A 101 15.52 20.60 31.89
CA VAL A 101 16.22 19.66 31.02
C VAL A 101 16.15 18.23 31.55
N ARG A 102 16.31 18.05 32.88
CA ARG A 102 16.18 16.73 33.52
C ARG A 102 14.79 16.15 33.34
N GLY A 103 13.74 16.97 33.50
CA GLY A 103 12.38 16.51 33.37
C GLY A 103 12.02 16.08 31.94
N PHE A 104 12.45 16.82 30.91
CA PHE A 104 12.27 16.37 29.53
C PHE A 104 13.03 15.06 29.25
N LYS A 105 14.22 14.87 29.82
CA LYS A 105 14.95 13.59 29.71
C LYS A 105 14.22 12.44 30.42
N ALA A 106 13.52 12.71 31.54
CA ALA A 106 12.67 11.75 32.22
C ALA A 106 11.35 11.46 31.49
N GLY A 107 11.08 12.13 30.35
CA GLY A 107 9.94 11.89 29.50
C GLY A 107 8.73 12.78 29.75
N ALA A 108 8.89 13.93 30.39
CA ALA A 108 7.82 14.91 30.54
C ALA A 108 7.42 15.50 29.18
N ASN A 109 6.13 15.79 29.03
CA ASN A 109 5.57 16.45 27.87
C ASN A 109 5.44 17.98 28.08
N ASP A 110 5.31 18.43 29.33
CA ASP A 110 5.22 19.85 29.69
C ASP A 110 5.50 20.08 31.18
N PHE A 111 5.53 21.36 31.62
CA PHE A 111 5.75 21.80 32.99
C PHE A 111 4.78 22.88 33.38
N ILE A 112 4.41 22.95 34.66
CA ILE A 112 3.64 23.99 35.29
C ILE A 112 4.34 24.43 36.58
N SER A 113 4.65 25.72 36.68
CA SER A 113 5.31 26.27 37.87
C SER A 113 4.36 26.44 39.05
N LYS A 114 4.83 26.12 40.25
CA LYS A 114 4.16 26.48 41.51
C LYS A 114 4.65 27.88 41.97
N PRO A 115 3.76 28.78 42.43
CA PRO A 115 2.31 28.62 42.63
C PRO A 115 1.56 28.59 41.30
N PHE A 116 0.49 27.80 41.21
CA PHE A 116 -0.29 27.59 40.00
C PHE A 116 -1.03 28.82 39.56
N HIS A 117 -0.81 29.30 38.36
CA HIS A 117 -1.67 30.24 37.67
C HIS A 117 -2.79 29.49 36.95
N LYS A 118 -4.03 29.78 37.34
CA LYS A 118 -5.21 29.08 36.82
C LYS A 118 -5.26 29.02 35.29
N GLU A 119 -5.03 30.16 34.64
CA GLU A 119 -5.09 30.25 33.17
C GLU A 119 -4.01 29.40 32.49
N GLU A 120 -2.78 29.48 33.03
CA GLU A 120 -1.66 28.67 32.48
C GLU A 120 -1.93 27.18 32.63
N LEU A 121 -2.37 26.72 33.80
CA LEU A 121 -2.73 25.34 34.05
C LEU A 121 -3.77 24.85 33.02
N LEU A 122 -4.86 25.60 32.89
CA LEU A 122 -5.95 25.21 32.00
C LEU A 122 -5.54 25.18 30.53
N ILE A 123 -4.73 26.12 30.06
CA ILE A 123 -4.22 26.16 28.70
C ILE A 123 -3.32 24.96 28.44
N ARG A 124 -2.38 24.64 29.34
CA ARG A 124 -1.45 23.51 29.16
C ARG A 124 -2.17 22.17 29.18
N VAL A 125 -3.09 21.96 30.13
CA VAL A 125 -3.91 20.75 30.20
C VAL A 125 -4.78 20.62 28.96
N SER A 126 -5.49 21.66 28.55
CA SER A 126 -6.33 21.62 27.35
C SER A 126 -5.52 21.35 26.09
N HIS A 127 -4.32 21.92 25.98
CA HIS A 127 -3.42 21.64 24.85
C HIS A 127 -2.99 20.16 24.79
N GLN A 128 -2.58 19.58 25.92
CA GLN A 128 -2.20 18.16 25.97
C GLN A 128 -3.38 17.25 25.66
N ILE A 129 -4.57 17.53 26.21
CA ILE A 129 -5.79 16.77 25.91
C ILE A 129 -6.16 16.89 24.42
N SER A 130 -6.03 18.06 23.80
CA SER A 130 -6.27 18.25 22.37
C SER A 130 -5.32 17.39 21.50
N LEU A 131 -4.06 17.29 21.88
CA LEU A 131 -3.09 16.41 21.21
C LEU A 131 -3.48 14.92 21.33
N ILE A 132 -3.92 14.50 22.53
CA ILE A 132 -4.41 13.11 22.76
C ILE A 132 -5.66 12.85 21.90
N ALA A 133 -6.61 13.79 21.88
CA ALA A 133 -7.82 13.70 21.08
C ALA A 133 -7.51 13.56 19.58
N ALA A 134 -6.64 14.44 19.05
CA ALA A 134 -6.21 14.38 17.66
C ALA A 134 -5.54 13.05 17.32
N ARG A 135 -4.64 12.55 18.17
CA ARG A 135 -3.98 11.23 17.99
C ARG A 135 -5.00 10.09 17.96
N ARG A 136 -6.00 10.08 18.84
CA ARG A 136 -7.08 9.07 18.86
C ARG A 136 -7.91 9.09 17.59
N ILE A 137 -8.27 10.29 17.10
CA ILE A 137 -9.03 10.44 15.85
C ILE A 137 -8.22 9.86 14.67
N ILE A 138 -6.93 10.22 14.55
CA ILE A 138 -6.06 9.71 13.48
C ILE A 138 -5.96 8.19 13.52
N ILE A 139 -5.72 7.60 14.69
CA ILE A 139 -5.62 6.13 14.84
C ILE A 139 -6.94 5.47 14.40
N ARG A 140 -8.08 5.97 14.90
CA ARG A 140 -9.40 5.43 14.56
C ARG A 140 -9.69 5.52 13.06
N GLN A 141 -9.43 6.65 12.43
CA GLN A 141 -9.62 6.83 10.99
C GLN A 141 -8.70 5.91 10.18
N THR A 142 -7.46 5.71 10.62
CA THR A 142 -6.50 4.81 9.97
C THR A 142 -7.00 3.36 10.03
N GLU A 143 -7.48 2.91 11.19
CA GLU A 143 -8.03 1.55 11.36
C GLU A 143 -9.30 1.34 10.52
N GLU A 144 -10.19 2.33 10.47
CA GLU A 144 -11.42 2.27 9.68
C GLU A 144 -11.11 2.20 8.17
N LEU A 145 -10.17 3.04 7.71
CA LEU A 145 -9.69 3.02 6.33
C LEU A 145 -9.07 1.66 5.98
N GLN A 146 -8.24 1.12 6.86
CA GLN A 146 -7.61 -0.20 6.69
C GLN A 146 -8.65 -1.32 6.57
N ARG A 147 -9.69 -1.30 7.42
CA ARG A 147 -10.81 -2.26 7.37
C ARG A 147 -11.58 -2.16 6.05
N THR A 148 -11.85 -0.93 5.61
CA THR A 148 -12.57 -0.67 4.35
C THR A 148 -11.78 -1.18 3.15
N ILE A 149 -10.47 -0.87 3.07
CA ILE A 149 -9.58 -1.36 2.02
C ILE A 149 -9.55 -2.89 2.01
N SER A 150 -9.32 -3.51 3.17
CA SER A 150 -9.25 -4.97 3.29
C SER A 150 -10.57 -5.66 2.92
N GLY A 151 -11.71 -5.06 3.27
CA GLY A 151 -13.04 -5.55 2.91
C GLY A 151 -13.28 -5.50 1.39
N ARG A 152 -12.95 -4.39 0.77
CA ARG A 152 -13.05 -4.20 -0.68
C ARG A 152 -12.20 -5.22 -1.45
N ASP A 153 -10.95 -5.40 -1.04
CA ASP A 153 -10.00 -6.29 -1.70
C ASP A 153 -10.41 -7.76 -1.57
N LYS A 154 -10.95 -8.14 -0.40
CA LYS A 154 -11.54 -9.47 -0.20
C LYS A 154 -12.73 -9.70 -1.13
N LEU A 155 -13.61 -8.70 -1.30
CA LEU A 155 -14.77 -8.78 -2.19
C LEU A 155 -14.35 -9.02 -3.65
N TYR A 156 -13.37 -8.25 -4.15
CA TYR A 156 -12.84 -8.44 -5.50
C TYR A 156 -12.25 -9.84 -5.71
N SER A 157 -11.52 -10.36 -4.71
CA SER A 157 -10.94 -11.70 -4.78
C SER A 157 -12.03 -12.79 -4.86
N VAL A 158 -13.10 -12.66 -4.10
CA VAL A 158 -14.24 -13.61 -4.11
C VAL A 158 -14.96 -13.57 -5.46
N ILE A 159 -15.36 -12.36 -5.91
CA ILE A 159 -16.08 -12.18 -7.18
C ILE A 159 -15.27 -12.76 -8.35
N ALA A 160 -13.98 -12.41 -8.44
CA ALA A 160 -13.15 -12.89 -9.53
C ALA A 160 -12.93 -14.41 -9.49
N HIS A 161 -12.82 -15.01 -8.30
CA HIS A 161 -12.77 -16.47 -8.15
C HIS A 161 -14.06 -17.14 -8.61
N ASP A 162 -15.22 -16.64 -8.17
CA ASP A 162 -16.52 -17.25 -8.46
C ASP A 162 -16.95 -17.08 -9.92
N LEU A 163 -16.45 -16.03 -10.60
CA LEU A 163 -16.65 -15.85 -12.03
C LEU A 163 -15.68 -16.68 -12.90
N ARG A 164 -14.48 -17.00 -12.41
CA ARG A 164 -13.50 -17.79 -13.16
C ARG A 164 -14.04 -19.18 -13.54
N SER A 165 -14.72 -19.85 -12.62
CA SER A 165 -15.23 -21.21 -12.83
C SER A 165 -16.28 -21.30 -13.95
N PRO A 166 -17.39 -20.53 -13.94
CA PRO A 166 -18.38 -20.58 -15.01
C PRO A 166 -17.82 -20.14 -16.37
N ILE A 167 -16.97 -19.10 -16.41
CA ILE A 167 -16.36 -18.64 -17.64
C ILE A 167 -15.37 -19.67 -18.20
N GLY A 168 -14.60 -20.35 -17.33
CA GLY A 168 -13.75 -21.46 -17.73
C GLY A 168 -14.55 -22.61 -18.35
N SER A 169 -15.74 -22.91 -17.81
CA SER A 169 -16.64 -23.91 -18.38
C SER A 169 -17.19 -23.49 -19.75
N ILE A 170 -17.60 -22.23 -19.92
CA ILE A 170 -18.05 -21.69 -21.21
C ILE A 170 -16.93 -21.78 -22.25
N LYS A 171 -15.70 -21.37 -21.89
CA LYS A 171 -14.51 -21.48 -22.76
C LYS A 171 -14.27 -22.91 -23.20
N MET A 172 -14.35 -23.87 -22.27
CA MET A 172 -14.17 -25.30 -22.58
C MET A 172 -15.22 -25.80 -23.57
N VAL A 173 -16.49 -25.45 -23.39
CA VAL A 173 -17.58 -25.83 -24.31
C VAL A 173 -17.36 -25.22 -25.68
N LEU A 174 -17.02 -23.93 -25.77
CA LEU A 174 -16.76 -23.26 -27.04
C LEU A 174 -15.58 -23.89 -27.80
N ASN A 175 -14.48 -24.20 -27.09
CA ASN A 175 -13.34 -24.90 -27.68
C ASN A 175 -13.73 -26.29 -28.20
N MET A 176 -14.53 -27.05 -27.45
CA MET A 176 -15.03 -28.35 -27.91
C MET A 176 -15.92 -28.23 -29.17
N LEU A 177 -16.78 -27.22 -29.21
CA LEU A 177 -17.61 -26.96 -30.39
C LEU A 177 -16.76 -26.62 -31.62
N LEU A 178 -15.78 -25.74 -31.47
CA LEU A 178 -14.86 -25.36 -32.54
C LEU A 178 -14.02 -26.52 -33.07
N LEU A 179 -13.58 -27.43 -32.19
CA LEU A 179 -12.81 -28.60 -32.57
C LEU A 179 -13.65 -29.67 -33.28
N ASN A 180 -14.93 -29.82 -32.89
CA ASN A 180 -15.79 -30.92 -33.43
C ASN A 180 -16.72 -30.48 -34.56
N LEU A 181 -16.90 -29.16 -34.78
CA LEU A 181 -17.80 -28.60 -35.79
C LEU A 181 -17.02 -27.74 -36.81
N PRO A 182 -16.45 -28.38 -37.86
CA PRO A 182 -15.74 -27.64 -38.89
C PRO A 182 -16.67 -26.71 -39.66
N ALA A 183 -16.15 -25.60 -40.21
CA ALA A 183 -16.90 -24.59 -40.94
C ALA A 183 -17.77 -25.17 -42.06
N SER A 184 -17.35 -26.31 -42.65
CA SER A 184 -18.13 -27.06 -43.70
C SER A 184 -19.44 -27.68 -43.18
N SER A 185 -19.54 -27.93 -41.88
CA SER A 185 -20.70 -28.59 -41.25
C SER A 185 -21.77 -27.62 -40.73
N ILE A 186 -21.38 -26.42 -40.36
CA ILE A 186 -22.27 -25.41 -39.69
C ILE A 186 -22.44 -24.13 -40.47
N GLY A 187 -21.79 -23.98 -41.63
CA GLY A 187 -21.75 -22.77 -42.39
C GLY A 187 -20.77 -21.72 -41.86
N LYS A 188 -20.30 -20.85 -42.77
CA LYS A 188 -19.28 -19.84 -42.46
C LYS A 188 -19.68 -18.89 -41.34
N ASP A 189 -20.90 -18.36 -41.42
CA ASP A 189 -21.40 -17.34 -40.47
C ASP A 189 -21.47 -17.90 -39.04
N MET A 190 -21.98 -19.11 -38.88
CA MET A 190 -22.03 -19.76 -37.54
C MET A 190 -20.64 -20.06 -36.98
N HIS A 191 -19.72 -20.49 -37.84
CA HIS A 191 -18.33 -20.73 -37.42
C HIS A 191 -17.63 -19.42 -36.99
N GLU A 192 -17.88 -18.30 -37.71
CA GLU A 192 -17.37 -16.99 -37.31
C GLU A 192 -17.96 -16.51 -36.00
N MET A 193 -19.28 -16.72 -35.77
CA MET A 193 -19.91 -16.40 -34.47
C MET A 193 -19.33 -17.21 -33.31
N LEU A 194 -19.08 -18.50 -33.50
CA LEU A 194 -18.43 -19.35 -32.48
C LEU A 194 -17.01 -18.88 -32.17
N ASN A 195 -16.23 -18.52 -33.19
CA ASN A 195 -14.89 -17.95 -33.02
C ASN A 195 -14.91 -16.60 -32.28
N MET A 196 -15.92 -15.76 -32.57
CA MET A 196 -16.10 -14.50 -31.87
C MET A 196 -16.44 -14.73 -30.39
N ALA A 197 -17.41 -15.61 -30.10
CA ALA A 197 -17.80 -15.95 -28.75
C ALA A 197 -16.62 -16.55 -27.93
N ASN A 198 -15.81 -17.41 -28.57
CA ASN A 198 -14.62 -17.97 -27.92
C ASN A 198 -13.58 -16.90 -27.59
N ARG A 199 -13.31 -15.98 -28.53
CA ARG A 199 -12.40 -14.84 -28.28
C ARG A 199 -12.88 -13.97 -27.13
N MET A 200 -14.16 -13.56 -27.11
CA MET A 200 -14.75 -12.77 -26.03
C MET A 200 -14.63 -13.50 -24.66
N THR A 201 -14.85 -14.81 -24.65
CA THR A 201 -14.72 -15.63 -23.44
C THR A 201 -13.26 -15.69 -22.94
N GLU A 202 -12.30 -15.77 -23.84
CA GLU A 202 -10.86 -15.73 -23.50
C GLU A 202 -10.45 -14.37 -22.93
N GLU A 203 -10.96 -13.29 -23.49
CA GLU A 203 -10.71 -11.93 -22.98
C GLU A 203 -11.25 -11.75 -21.57
N VAL A 204 -12.50 -12.15 -21.32
CA VAL A 204 -13.09 -12.09 -19.96
C VAL A 204 -12.35 -12.97 -18.98
N PHE A 205 -11.94 -14.17 -19.38
CA PHE A 205 -11.15 -15.07 -18.55
C PHE A 205 -9.81 -14.44 -18.17
N SER A 206 -9.11 -13.85 -19.14
CA SER A 206 -7.85 -13.14 -18.91
C SER A 206 -7.99 -11.93 -17.99
N LEU A 207 -9.09 -11.18 -18.16
CA LEU A 207 -9.45 -10.06 -17.28
C LEU A 207 -9.60 -10.49 -15.84
N LEU A 208 -10.37 -11.57 -15.59
CA LEU A 208 -10.58 -12.13 -14.25
C LEU A 208 -9.29 -12.66 -13.63
N ASP A 209 -8.45 -13.31 -14.43
CA ASP A 209 -7.15 -13.82 -13.97
C ASP A 209 -6.22 -12.68 -13.54
N ASN A 210 -6.17 -11.62 -14.32
CA ASN A 210 -5.39 -10.42 -14.00
C ASN A 210 -5.93 -9.72 -12.76
N LEU A 211 -7.26 -9.59 -12.62
CA LEU A 211 -7.91 -9.02 -11.44
C LEU A 211 -7.60 -9.83 -10.18
N LEU A 212 -7.67 -11.16 -10.24
CA LEU A 212 -7.33 -12.04 -9.12
C LEU A 212 -5.86 -11.93 -8.72
N LYS A 213 -4.94 -11.89 -9.69
CA LYS A 213 -3.51 -11.72 -9.42
C LYS A 213 -3.25 -10.37 -8.78
N TRP A 214 -3.86 -9.31 -9.31
CA TRP A 214 -3.73 -7.95 -8.78
C TRP A 214 -4.27 -7.84 -7.35
N THR A 215 -5.48 -8.36 -7.07
CA THR A 215 -6.06 -8.32 -5.72
C THR A 215 -5.25 -9.12 -4.71
N LYS A 216 -4.78 -10.33 -5.05
CA LYS A 216 -3.88 -11.12 -4.20
C LYS A 216 -2.59 -10.38 -3.89
N SER A 217 -2.08 -9.63 -4.86
CA SER A 217 -0.89 -8.82 -4.75
C SER A 217 -1.07 -7.65 -3.78
N GLN A 218 -2.17 -6.92 -3.88
CA GLN A 218 -2.49 -5.78 -3.01
C GLN A 218 -2.72 -6.19 -1.55
N ILE A 219 -3.28 -7.38 -1.29
CA ILE A 219 -3.55 -7.90 0.07
C ILE A 219 -2.27 -8.49 0.72
N GLY A 220 -1.14 -8.51 0.01
CA GLY A 220 0.10 -9.13 0.49
C GLY A 220 0.02 -10.67 0.58
N ARG A 221 -1.01 -11.29 -0.02
CA ARG A 221 -1.19 -12.76 -0.05
C ARG A 221 -0.55 -13.43 -1.26
N LEU A 222 0.10 -12.64 -2.12
CA LEU A 222 0.88 -13.19 -3.21
C LEU A 222 2.27 -13.53 -2.66
N ASN A 223 2.52 -14.81 -2.42
CA ASN A 223 3.86 -15.27 -2.05
C ASN A 223 4.76 -15.19 -3.28
N VAL A 224 5.83 -14.41 -3.20
CA VAL A 224 6.87 -14.35 -4.23
C VAL A 224 7.83 -15.51 -4.00
N VAL A 225 7.97 -16.36 -4.99
CA VAL A 225 8.88 -17.53 -4.93
C VAL A 225 10.16 -17.18 -5.69
N TYR A 226 11.10 -16.57 -4.99
CA TYR A 226 12.39 -16.21 -5.59
C TYR A 226 13.22 -17.44 -5.89
N GLN A 227 13.72 -17.53 -7.12
CA GLN A 227 14.64 -18.56 -7.58
C GLN A 227 15.60 -18.00 -8.62
N GLN A 228 16.76 -18.63 -8.74
CA GLN A 228 17.69 -18.36 -9.83
C GLN A 228 17.28 -19.21 -11.04
N PHE A 229 17.18 -18.59 -12.20
CA PHE A 229 16.82 -19.28 -13.44
C PHE A 229 17.32 -18.53 -14.69
N ASP A 230 17.47 -19.25 -15.78
CA ASP A 230 17.76 -18.64 -17.08
C ASP A 230 16.49 -18.00 -17.66
N LEU A 231 16.56 -16.70 -17.93
CA LEU A 231 15.45 -15.91 -18.46
C LEU A 231 15.20 -16.18 -19.95
N VAL A 232 16.23 -16.58 -20.70
CA VAL A 232 16.15 -16.73 -22.16
C VAL A 232 15.13 -17.77 -22.61
N PRO A 233 15.06 -18.98 -22.05
CA PRO A 233 14.03 -19.96 -22.39
C PRO A 233 12.60 -19.48 -22.13
N ILE A 234 12.42 -18.64 -21.08
CA ILE A 234 11.11 -18.06 -20.75
C ILE A 234 10.67 -17.07 -21.83
N ILE A 235 11.58 -16.21 -22.27
CA ILE A 235 11.31 -15.23 -23.34
C ILE A 235 11.02 -15.97 -24.65
N GLN A 236 11.84 -16.96 -25.02
CA GLN A 236 11.67 -17.76 -26.25
C GLN A 236 10.30 -18.45 -26.26
N GLY A 237 9.92 -19.13 -25.16
CA GLY A 237 8.62 -19.79 -25.06
C GLY A 237 7.42 -18.83 -25.15
N VAL A 238 7.56 -17.57 -24.69
CA VAL A 238 6.52 -16.56 -24.89
C VAL A 238 6.50 -16.09 -26.35
N ILE A 239 7.66 -15.87 -26.97
CA ILE A 239 7.77 -15.44 -28.37
C ILE A 239 7.14 -16.49 -29.32
N GLU A 240 7.38 -17.78 -29.09
CA GLU A 240 6.78 -18.87 -29.89
C GLU A 240 5.25 -18.80 -29.89
N ILE A 241 4.63 -18.45 -28.76
CA ILE A 241 3.16 -18.30 -28.67
C ILE A 241 2.68 -17.15 -29.57
N PHE A 242 3.44 -16.07 -29.67
CA PHE A 242 3.04 -14.88 -30.44
C PHE A 242 3.52 -14.90 -31.89
N SER A 243 4.43 -15.78 -32.29
CA SER A 243 4.98 -15.86 -33.66
C SER A 243 3.89 -16.08 -34.71
N ILE A 244 2.97 -17.00 -34.47
CA ILE A 244 1.85 -17.29 -35.38
C ILE A 244 0.93 -16.05 -35.52
N ALA A 245 0.65 -15.36 -34.42
CA ALA A 245 -0.17 -14.16 -34.43
C ALA A 245 0.53 -12.98 -35.15
N ALA A 246 1.86 -12.90 -35.05
CA ALA A 246 2.67 -11.92 -35.76
C ALA A 246 2.65 -12.18 -37.27
N GLU A 247 2.81 -13.43 -37.69
CA GLU A 247 2.68 -13.82 -39.10
C GLU A 247 1.30 -13.50 -39.70
N LEU A 248 0.23 -13.84 -39.00
CA LEU A 248 -1.15 -13.54 -39.40
C LEU A 248 -1.47 -12.04 -39.51
N LYS A 249 -0.73 -11.21 -38.79
CA LYS A 249 -0.84 -9.74 -38.80
C LYS A 249 0.23 -9.08 -39.68
N ASN A 250 1.08 -9.88 -40.39
CA ASN A 250 2.23 -9.43 -41.17
C ASN A 250 3.20 -8.55 -40.37
N ILE A 251 3.33 -8.78 -39.05
CA ILE A 251 4.24 -8.04 -38.17
C ILE A 251 5.62 -8.71 -38.20
N ARG A 252 6.66 -7.89 -38.39
CA ARG A 252 8.05 -8.35 -38.32
C ARG A 252 8.50 -8.40 -36.87
N LEU A 253 8.60 -9.60 -36.31
CA LEU A 253 9.07 -9.84 -34.96
C LEU A 253 10.57 -10.07 -34.94
N ARG A 254 11.35 -9.15 -34.38
CA ARG A 254 12.80 -9.25 -34.20
C ARG A 254 13.12 -9.59 -32.75
N VAL A 255 14.13 -10.44 -32.56
CA VAL A 255 14.52 -10.93 -31.23
C VAL A 255 16.02 -10.72 -31.08
N GLU A 256 16.40 -9.91 -30.12
CA GLU A 256 17.79 -9.54 -29.80
C GLU A 256 18.06 -9.91 -28.33
N ILE A 257 18.35 -11.18 -28.08
CA ILE A 257 18.55 -11.75 -26.74
C ILE A 257 19.91 -12.50 -26.70
N PRO A 258 20.58 -12.56 -25.55
CA PRO A 258 21.79 -13.36 -25.37
C PRO A 258 21.47 -14.86 -25.42
N ASP A 259 22.51 -15.71 -25.45
CA ASP A 259 22.34 -17.17 -25.44
C ASP A 259 21.83 -17.66 -24.09
N THR A 260 22.27 -17.05 -22.98
CA THR A 260 21.86 -17.35 -21.60
C THR A 260 21.86 -16.08 -20.75
N LEU A 261 20.98 -16.01 -19.76
CA LEU A 261 20.94 -14.88 -18.80
C LEU A 261 20.32 -15.31 -17.49
N GLU A 262 21.16 -15.56 -16.48
CA GLU A 262 20.71 -15.90 -15.14
C GLU A 262 20.17 -14.68 -14.40
N VAL A 263 18.97 -14.83 -13.81
CA VAL A 263 18.29 -13.80 -13.00
C VAL A 263 17.77 -14.39 -11.71
N TYR A 264 17.55 -13.53 -10.70
CA TYR A 264 16.98 -13.93 -9.41
C TYR A 264 15.62 -13.27 -9.21
N ALA A 265 14.55 -14.03 -9.45
CA ALA A 265 13.17 -13.51 -9.41
C ALA A 265 12.15 -14.65 -9.26
N ASP A 266 10.87 -14.31 -9.24
CA ASP A 266 9.76 -15.25 -9.39
C ASP A 266 9.50 -15.48 -10.89
N CYS A 267 9.75 -16.70 -11.33
CA CYS A 267 9.66 -17.10 -12.74
C CYS A 267 8.25 -16.87 -13.34
N ASP A 268 7.18 -17.22 -12.61
CA ASP A 268 5.80 -17.08 -13.09
C ASP A 268 5.37 -15.61 -13.20
N MET A 269 5.84 -14.79 -12.27
CA MET A 269 5.63 -13.33 -12.34
C MET A 269 6.35 -12.74 -13.56
N MET A 270 7.63 -13.10 -13.79
CA MET A 270 8.40 -12.62 -14.94
C MET A 270 7.78 -13.08 -16.26
N LYS A 271 7.38 -14.32 -16.37
CA LYS A 271 6.62 -14.85 -17.52
C LYS A 271 5.34 -14.04 -17.78
N THR A 272 4.64 -13.65 -16.73
CA THR A 272 3.42 -12.83 -16.85
C THR A 272 3.74 -11.43 -17.36
N VAL A 273 4.80 -10.77 -16.85
CA VAL A 273 5.25 -9.45 -17.32
C VAL A 273 5.62 -9.50 -18.79
N ILE A 274 6.50 -10.43 -19.18
CA ILE A 274 6.96 -10.59 -20.57
C ILE A 274 5.77 -10.79 -21.51
N ARG A 275 4.84 -11.70 -21.15
CA ARG A 275 3.65 -11.96 -21.95
C ARG A 275 2.76 -10.72 -22.11
N ASN A 276 2.56 -9.96 -21.07
CA ASN A 276 1.76 -8.73 -21.12
C ASN A 276 2.40 -7.65 -22.00
N LEU A 277 3.73 -7.47 -21.93
CA LEU A 277 4.42 -6.48 -22.75
C LEU A 277 4.39 -6.87 -24.24
N ILE A 278 4.66 -8.14 -24.57
CA ILE A 278 4.59 -8.62 -25.96
C ILE A 278 3.14 -8.56 -26.47
N SER A 279 2.16 -8.93 -25.67
CA SER A 279 0.74 -8.83 -26.02
C SER A 279 0.33 -7.38 -26.32
N ASN A 280 0.79 -6.41 -25.53
CA ASN A 280 0.55 -5.00 -25.77
C ASN A 280 1.20 -4.54 -27.08
N ALA A 281 2.47 -4.87 -27.33
CA ALA A 281 3.15 -4.57 -28.58
C ALA A 281 2.36 -5.14 -29.79
N MET A 282 1.93 -6.40 -29.72
CA MET A 282 1.11 -7.03 -30.78
C MET A 282 -0.23 -6.36 -31.00
N LYS A 283 -0.87 -5.90 -29.91
CA LYS A 283 -2.18 -5.25 -29.94
C LYS A 283 -2.11 -3.87 -30.60
N PHE A 284 -1.11 -3.09 -30.31
CA PHE A 284 -0.99 -1.70 -30.74
C PHE A 284 -0.17 -1.50 -32.03
N THR A 285 0.51 -2.52 -32.52
CA THR A 285 1.20 -2.49 -33.81
C THR A 285 0.22 -2.72 -34.96
N PRO A 286 0.15 -1.86 -35.97
CA PRO A 286 -0.64 -2.09 -37.18
C PRO A 286 -0.09 -3.23 -38.02
N GLU A 287 -0.86 -3.68 -38.99
CA GLU A 287 -0.44 -4.68 -39.97
C GLU A 287 0.80 -4.17 -40.75
N GLY A 288 1.78 -5.03 -40.92
CA GLY A 288 3.05 -4.69 -41.58
C GLY A 288 4.07 -3.96 -40.70
N GLY A 289 3.75 -3.69 -39.43
CA GLY A 289 4.65 -3.02 -38.50
C GLY A 289 5.78 -3.89 -37.97
N ASP A 290 6.62 -3.34 -37.10
CA ASP A 290 7.78 -3.97 -36.49
C ASP A 290 7.60 -4.07 -34.98
N ILE A 291 8.00 -5.22 -34.40
CA ILE A 291 8.15 -5.41 -32.96
C ILE A 291 9.54 -5.95 -32.72
N THR A 292 10.26 -5.36 -31.76
CA THR A 292 11.60 -5.81 -31.36
C THR A 292 11.59 -6.14 -29.87
N ILE A 293 11.94 -7.39 -29.54
CA ILE A 293 12.17 -7.84 -28.15
C ILE A 293 13.67 -7.85 -27.94
N ARG A 294 14.16 -7.01 -27.03
CA ARG A 294 15.57 -6.89 -26.72
C ARG A 294 15.83 -7.18 -25.26
N VAL A 295 16.93 -7.86 -24.97
CA VAL A 295 17.42 -8.07 -23.61
C VAL A 295 18.83 -7.50 -23.52
N ARG A 296 19.02 -6.62 -22.54
CA ARG A 296 20.31 -6.06 -22.17
C ARG A 296 20.64 -6.39 -20.73
N GLN A 297 21.90 -6.53 -20.45
CA GLN A 297 22.39 -6.71 -19.09
C GLN A 297 23.25 -5.48 -18.72
N ASP A 298 22.98 -4.91 -17.57
CA ASP A 298 23.87 -3.97 -16.91
C ASP A 298 24.59 -4.64 -15.73
N ALA A 299 25.33 -3.87 -14.93
CA ALA A 299 26.11 -4.44 -13.81
C ALA A 299 25.27 -5.12 -12.72
N GLN A 300 23.99 -4.80 -12.59
CA GLN A 300 23.14 -5.23 -11.47
C GLN A 300 21.82 -5.87 -11.90
N ALA A 301 21.38 -5.65 -13.12
CA ALA A 301 20.06 -6.07 -13.58
C ALA A 301 20.05 -6.50 -15.06
N ALA A 302 19.18 -7.43 -15.39
CA ALA A 302 18.71 -7.69 -16.74
C ALA A 302 17.59 -6.68 -17.09
N ILE A 303 17.63 -6.10 -18.28
CA ILE A 303 16.60 -5.21 -18.81
C ILE A 303 15.98 -5.87 -20.02
N VAL A 304 14.66 -6.09 -19.95
CA VAL A 304 13.86 -6.61 -21.05
C VAL A 304 13.05 -5.47 -21.65
N GLU A 305 13.16 -5.30 -22.96
CA GLU A 305 12.51 -4.25 -23.72
C GLU A 305 11.59 -4.86 -24.78
N ALA A 306 10.37 -4.38 -24.87
CA ALA A 306 9.44 -4.64 -25.95
C ALA A 306 9.16 -3.32 -26.68
N SER A 307 9.74 -3.15 -27.86
CA SER A 307 9.57 -1.97 -28.71
C SER A 307 8.63 -2.28 -29.85
N ASP A 308 7.69 -1.39 -30.12
CA ASP A 308 6.74 -1.48 -31.22
C ASP A 308 6.77 -0.23 -32.09
N SER A 309 6.46 -0.39 -33.37
CA SER A 309 6.27 0.71 -34.32
C SER A 309 4.81 1.12 -34.43
N GLY A 310 4.03 0.89 -33.38
CA GLY A 310 2.58 1.05 -33.36
C GLY A 310 2.10 2.47 -33.06
N CYS A 311 0.88 2.54 -32.54
CA CYS A 311 0.28 3.79 -32.13
C CYS A 311 1.00 4.36 -30.91
N ASP A 312 1.38 5.64 -31.03
CA ASP A 312 2.03 6.37 -29.94
C ASP A 312 1.06 6.67 -28.80
N ILE A 313 1.64 6.93 -27.65
CA ILE A 313 0.91 7.31 -26.46
C ILE A 313 1.00 8.83 -26.31
N SER A 314 -0.12 9.54 -26.46
CA SER A 314 -0.15 11.00 -26.29
C SER A 314 0.36 11.41 -24.90
N LYS A 315 0.98 12.59 -24.77
CA LYS A 315 1.49 13.11 -23.49
C LYS A 315 0.46 13.12 -22.37
N GLU A 316 -0.81 13.38 -22.72
CA GLU A 316 -1.92 13.33 -21.75
C GLU A 316 -2.16 11.91 -21.24
N ASN A 317 -2.11 10.93 -22.12
CA ASN A 317 -2.31 9.52 -21.78
C ASN A 317 -1.10 8.92 -21.06
N GLN A 318 0.12 9.34 -21.39
CA GLN A 318 1.33 8.96 -20.67
C GLN A 318 1.23 9.29 -19.18
N ALA A 319 0.65 10.45 -18.83
CA ALA A 319 0.46 10.86 -17.44
C ALA A 319 -0.56 9.99 -16.67
N LYS A 320 -1.41 9.23 -17.36
CA LYS A 320 -2.47 8.38 -16.79
C LYS A 320 -2.08 6.89 -16.75
N LEU A 321 -1.18 6.45 -17.65
CA LEU A 321 -0.93 5.05 -17.98
C LEU A 321 -0.47 4.19 -16.79
N MET A 322 0.30 4.75 -15.86
CA MET A 322 0.88 4.03 -14.70
C MET A 322 0.25 4.43 -13.36
N LYS A 323 -0.86 5.17 -13.38
CA LYS A 323 -1.51 5.61 -12.14
C LYS A 323 -2.58 4.60 -11.71
N PRO A 324 -2.50 4.02 -10.50
CA PRO A 324 -3.49 3.07 -10.00
C PRO A 324 -4.91 3.64 -9.87
N SER A 325 -5.03 4.98 -9.76
CA SER A 325 -6.32 5.67 -9.61
C SER A 325 -7.08 5.92 -10.91
N THR A 326 -6.43 5.70 -12.07
CA THR A 326 -7.04 5.94 -13.38
C THR A 326 -7.14 4.63 -14.14
N HIS A 327 -8.38 4.17 -14.36
CA HIS A 327 -8.64 3.04 -15.24
C HIS A 327 -8.45 3.53 -16.69
N PHE A 328 -7.22 3.39 -17.22
CA PHE A 328 -6.89 3.82 -18.58
C PHE A 328 -6.75 2.61 -19.50
N SER A 329 -7.56 2.56 -20.52
CA SER A 329 -7.48 1.59 -21.62
C SER A 329 -7.79 2.26 -22.94
N THR A 330 -7.14 1.84 -24.02
CA THR A 330 -7.39 2.25 -25.40
C THR A 330 -7.63 1.02 -26.25
N PHE A 331 -8.40 1.20 -27.34
CA PHE A 331 -8.60 0.14 -28.32
C PHE A 331 -7.32 -0.12 -29.10
N GLY A 332 -7.04 -1.38 -29.35
CA GLY A 332 -5.96 -1.82 -30.22
C GLY A 332 -6.27 -1.60 -31.70
N THR A 333 -5.29 -1.90 -32.58
CA THR A 333 -5.38 -1.69 -34.03
C THR A 333 -6.46 -2.51 -34.73
N LYS A 334 -6.95 -3.58 -34.12
CA LYS A 334 -8.10 -4.40 -34.57
C LYS A 334 -9.30 -4.28 -33.64
N ASN A 335 -9.47 -3.15 -32.98
CA ASN A 335 -10.55 -2.89 -32.03
C ASN A 335 -10.53 -3.80 -30.78
N GLU A 336 -9.34 -4.34 -30.40
CA GLU A 336 -9.18 -5.13 -29.19
C GLU A 336 -9.30 -4.22 -27.96
N GLU A 337 -10.19 -4.54 -27.04
CA GLU A 337 -10.35 -3.81 -25.77
C GLU A 337 -9.28 -4.25 -24.76
N GLY A 338 -8.73 -3.31 -23.99
CA GLY A 338 -7.76 -3.59 -22.94
C GLY A 338 -8.39 -3.51 -21.55
N SER A 339 -7.90 -4.34 -20.62
CA SER A 339 -8.37 -4.34 -19.23
C SER A 339 -7.90 -3.13 -18.41
N GLY A 340 -6.89 -2.39 -18.87
CA GLY A 340 -6.23 -1.35 -18.08
C GLY A 340 -5.45 -1.88 -16.85
N LEU A 341 -5.56 -3.16 -16.52
CA LEU A 341 -4.92 -3.79 -15.34
C LEU A 341 -3.56 -4.42 -15.65
N GLY A 342 -3.29 -4.75 -16.92
CA GLY A 342 -2.08 -5.49 -17.33
C GLY A 342 -0.79 -4.77 -16.96
N LEU A 343 -0.66 -3.48 -17.26
CA LEU A 343 0.53 -2.70 -16.94
C LEU A 343 0.69 -2.44 -15.44
N LEU A 344 -0.40 -2.22 -14.72
CA LEU A 344 -0.38 -2.07 -13.26
C LEU A 344 0.11 -3.36 -12.58
N LEU A 345 -0.34 -4.53 -13.09
CA LEU A 345 0.14 -5.83 -12.63
C LEU A 345 1.63 -6.03 -12.95
N CYS A 346 2.07 -5.63 -14.15
CA CYS A 346 3.48 -5.67 -14.53
C CYS A 346 4.36 -4.79 -13.63
N GLN A 347 3.90 -3.58 -13.31
CA GLN A 347 4.60 -2.67 -12.41
C GLN A 347 4.75 -3.26 -11.01
N ASP A 348 3.66 -3.82 -10.47
CA ASP A 348 3.67 -4.47 -9.16
C ASP A 348 4.58 -5.70 -9.12
N PHE A 349 4.53 -6.55 -10.15
CA PHE A 349 5.39 -7.73 -10.24
C PHE A 349 6.87 -7.38 -10.40
N ALA A 350 7.19 -6.39 -11.24
CA ALA A 350 8.57 -5.91 -11.36
C ALA A 350 9.09 -5.37 -10.03
N THR A 351 8.29 -4.54 -9.34
CA THR A 351 8.66 -3.95 -8.04
C THR A 351 8.85 -5.01 -6.97
N LYS A 352 7.96 -6.00 -6.88
CA LYS A 352 8.08 -7.11 -5.92
C LYS A 352 9.31 -7.99 -6.15
N ASN A 353 9.79 -8.04 -7.38
CA ASN A 353 11.03 -8.75 -7.72
C ASN A 353 12.29 -7.85 -7.65
N GLY A 354 12.21 -6.67 -7.03
CA GLY A 354 13.34 -5.77 -6.85
C GLY A 354 13.74 -5.00 -8.10
N GLY A 355 12.90 -5.03 -9.13
CA GLY A 355 13.06 -4.29 -10.38
C GLY A 355 12.13 -3.11 -10.52
N ARG A 356 12.01 -2.58 -11.71
CA ARG A 356 11.08 -1.49 -12.07
C ARG A 356 10.56 -1.67 -13.49
N LEU A 357 9.38 -1.09 -13.78
CA LEU A 357 8.80 -0.98 -15.10
C LEU A 357 8.79 0.49 -15.52
N TRP A 358 9.12 0.78 -16.77
CA TRP A 358 9.02 2.12 -17.37
C TRP A 358 8.68 2.00 -18.85
N PHE A 359 8.39 3.12 -19.48
CA PHE A 359 8.12 3.18 -20.91
C PHE A 359 8.62 4.49 -21.51
N GLU A 360 8.87 4.47 -22.80
CA GLU A 360 9.19 5.62 -23.64
C GLU A 360 8.28 5.55 -24.87
N SER A 361 7.64 6.67 -25.23
CA SER A 361 6.79 6.77 -26.40
C SER A 361 6.90 8.15 -27.00
N GLU A 362 7.16 8.18 -28.30
CA GLU A 362 7.32 9.41 -29.07
C GLU A 362 6.42 9.35 -30.30
N GLU A 363 5.73 10.45 -30.59
CA GLU A 363 4.73 10.56 -31.67
C GLU A 363 5.37 10.21 -33.02
N GLY A 364 4.76 9.25 -33.74
CA GLY A 364 5.24 8.74 -35.02
C GLY A 364 6.38 7.75 -34.95
N LYS A 365 6.86 7.35 -33.75
CA LYS A 365 7.96 6.38 -33.60
C LYS A 365 7.56 5.10 -32.86
N GLY A 366 6.34 5.05 -32.31
CA GLY A 366 5.83 3.94 -31.52
C GLY A 366 6.19 4.02 -30.05
N SER A 367 6.18 2.86 -29.35
CA SER A 367 6.40 2.79 -27.93
C SER A 367 7.40 1.70 -27.55
N THR A 368 8.14 1.93 -26.46
CA THR A 368 9.05 0.94 -25.87
C THR A 368 8.70 0.77 -24.41
N PHE A 369 8.28 -0.43 -24.01
CA PHE A 369 8.08 -0.80 -22.63
C PHE A 369 9.25 -1.62 -22.13
N SER A 370 9.79 -1.23 -21.00
CA SER A 370 11.00 -1.85 -20.43
C SER A 370 10.79 -2.21 -18.98
N PHE A 371 11.33 -3.34 -18.54
CA PHE A 371 11.42 -3.67 -17.13
C PHE A 371 12.76 -4.26 -16.76
N SER A 372 13.18 -4.06 -15.50
CA SER A 372 14.43 -4.60 -14.97
C SER A 372 14.18 -5.76 -14.00
N ILE A 373 15.13 -6.71 -13.96
CA ILE A 373 15.14 -7.87 -13.07
C ILE A 373 16.54 -7.95 -12.45
N PRO A 374 16.70 -8.08 -11.12
CA PRO A 374 18.00 -8.28 -10.50
C PRO A 374 18.69 -9.56 -10.99
N LEU A 375 20.01 -9.49 -11.18
CA LEU A 375 20.82 -10.68 -11.52
C LEU A 375 21.09 -11.57 -10.30
N GLN A 376 21.12 -10.96 -9.12
CA GLN A 376 21.40 -11.65 -7.86
C GLN A 376 20.43 -11.19 -6.77
N LYS A 377 20.35 -11.96 -5.69
CA LYS A 377 19.59 -11.59 -4.51
C LYS A 377 20.04 -10.22 -4.00
N THR A 378 19.12 -9.26 -4.00
CA THR A 378 19.34 -7.96 -3.33
C THR A 378 19.29 -8.19 -1.82
N GLU A 379 20.31 -7.75 -1.08
CA GLU A 379 20.38 -7.85 0.40
C GLU A 379 19.28 -7.06 1.11
#